data_5175e8c096c12c1b1c4415e4a351edd8
#
_entry.id   5175e8c096c12c1b1c4415e4a351edd8
#
_cell.length_a   1.000
_cell.length_b   1.000
_cell.length_c   1.000
_cell.angle_alpha   90.00
_cell.angle_beta   90.00
_cell.angle_gamma   90.00
#
_symmetry.space_group_name_H-M   'P 1'
#
loop_
_entity.id
_entity.type
_entity.pdbx_description
1 polymer ?
#
loop_
_entity_poly.entity_id
_entity_poly.type
_entity_poly.pdbx_seq_one_letter_code
_entity_poly.pdbx_strand_id
1 'polypeptide(L)'
;MKNKKIYIMLVVSILLTVIGVSLAYFSLNIIGNDTAKYNTITTGDLALTYTDTSELSFDNALPGDSITKTIIVKNTGTEEVSYNLTWQELINTIINNELVIEGTCKRLNSSGTEEGTCKSIAQTPIKSNVIKKNISIEPNITHEYTIKVTFWDTGEPQNYNKNKSFTGKLGVEEYIPTQFEKDNWTTIATNVRNGNIGNYKVGDTREIDMGSYGTHTLRIANTSTPSECSTTGFSQSACGFVIEFADIITTHNMNDTDTNVGGWPASSMYTFVNTNIYNALPYILKSEIIDTTVVSGHGSNDTDNFTSTDKLYLLSPKEVYNDWSTDSYSSYDSAKDLTRALDYYINKNVTLSDDSEAIKKYKTTDSWWWLREAHSSYDNVFFIVQNNDYRYLSTNANISGGVSPAFRLG
;
A
#
# COMPACT_ATOMS: atom_id res chain seq x y z
N MET A 1 -66.85 -3.10 -12.10
CA MET A 1 -66.11 -3.87 -11.09
C MET A 1 -64.81 -4.54 -11.61
N LYS A 2 -64.71 -4.89 -12.90
CA LYS A 2 -63.50 -5.54 -13.48
C LYS A 2 -62.25 -4.66 -13.47
N ASN A 3 -62.37 -3.36 -13.76
CA ASN A 3 -61.22 -2.45 -13.85
C ASN A 3 -60.58 -2.12 -12.50
N LYS A 4 -61.33 -2.14 -11.38
CA LYS A 4 -60.78 -1.87 -10.05
C LYS A 4 -59.85 -2.99 -9.56
N LYS A 5 -60.15 -4.25 -9.94
CA LYS A 5 -59.29 -5.40 -9.60
C LYS A 5 -57.96 -5.39 -10.34
N ILE A 6 -57.98 -4.93 -11.62
CA ILE A 6 -56.76 -4.81 -12.44
C ILE A 6 -55.85 -3.70 -11.87
N TYR A 7 -56.41 -2.55 -11.48
CA TYR A 7 -55.64 -1.47 -10.84
C TYR A 7 -55.03 -1.90 -9.51
N ILE A 8 -55.75 -2.64 -8.69
CA ILE A 8 -55.26 -3.15 -7.41
C ILE A 8 -54.11 -4.17 -7.65
N MET A 9 -54.25 -5.08 -8.62
CA MET A 9 -53.19 -6.01 -9.00
C MET A 9 -51.95 -5.30 -9.54
N LEU A 10 -52.10 -4.23 -10.33
CA LEU A 10 -51.00 -3.46 -10.87
C LEU A 10 -50.27 -2.68 -9.76
N VAL A 11 -50.98 -2.09 -8.83
CA VAL A 11 -50.41 -1.37 -7.69
C VAL A 11 -49.72 -2.36 -6.74
N VAL A 12 -50.27 -3.54 -6.47
CA VAL A 12 -49.63 -4.57 -5.66
C VAL A 12 -48.39 -5.14 -6.37
N SER A 13 -48.43 -5.31 -7.70
CA SER A 13 -47.29 -5.74 -8.49
C SER A 13 -46.15 -4.68 -8.46
N ILE A 14 -46.49 -3.41 -8.57
CA ILE A 14 -45.52 -2.29 -8.48
C ILE A 14 -44.98 -2.16 -7.05
N LEU A 15 -45.81 -2.32 -6.02
CA LEU A 15 -45.36 -2.36 -4.62
C LEU A 15 -44.47 -3.56 -4.33
N LEU A 16 -44.79 -4.74 -4.89
CA LEU A 16 -43.92 -5.92 -4.76
C LEU A 16 -42.58 -5.77 -5.53
N THR A 17 -42.60 -5.05 -6.67
CA THR A 17 -41.33 -4.71 -7.37
C THR A 17 -40.55 -3.62 -6.67
N VAL A 18 -41.17 -2.70 -5.94
CA VAL A 18 -40.50 -1.63 -5.16
C VAL A 18 -40.03 -2.18 -3.80
N ILE A 19 -40.73 -3.16 -3.21
CA ILE A 19 -40.28 -3.83 -1.98
C ILE A 19 -39.28 -4.97 -2.28
N GLY A 20 -39.21 -5.44 -3.56
CA GLY A 20 -38.15 -6.33 -4.05
C GLY A 20 -36.79 -5.67 -4.23
N VAL A 21 -36.65 -4.43 -3.77
CA VAL A 21 -35.41 -3.65 -3.90
C VAL A 21 -34.46 -4.00 -2.76
N SER A 22 -33.33 -4.51 -3.18
CA SER A 22 -32.06 -4.33 -2.50
C SER A 22 -31.75 -5.20 -1.30
N LEU A 23 -31.82 -6.49 -1.47
CA LEU A 23 -31.01 -7.37 -0.65
C LEU A 23 -29.86 -7.86 -1.54
N ALA A 24 -28.67 -7.26 -1.40
CA ALA A 24 -27.47 -7.83 -1.97
C ALA A 24 -27.15 -9.10 -1.18
N TYR A 25 -27.40 -10.26 -1.78
CA TYR A 25 -27.04 -11.54 -1.20
C TYR A 25 -25.69 -11.99 -1.75
N PHE A 26 -24.77 -12.35 -0.89
CA PHE A 26 -23.58 -13.10 -1.26
C PHE A 26 -23.35 -14.23 -0.25
N SER A 27 -22.64 -15.27 -0.64
CA SER A 27 -22.20 -16.29 0.31
C SER A 27 -20.81 -15.91 0.81
N LEU A 28 -20.66 -15.83 2.10
CA LEU A 28 -19.37 -15.69 2.77
C LEU A 28 -19.01 -17.04 3.38
N ASN A 29 -17.99 -17.67 2.85
CA ASN A 29 -17.44 -18.90 3.40
C ASN A 29 -16.01 -18.65 3.85
N ILE A 30 -15.75 -18.79 5.14
CA ILE A 30 -14.40 -18.89 5.66
C ILE A 30 -14.16 -20.39 5.88
N ILE A 31 -13.44 -21.01 4.96
CA ILE A 31 -13.17 -22.45 5.02
C ILE A 31 -12.01 -22.66 5.99
N GLY A 32 -12.29 -23.29 7.10
CA GLY A 32 -11.27 -23.87 7.99
C GLY A 32 -11.09 -25.36 7.68
N ASN A 33 -10.01 -25.96 8.15
CA ASN A 33 -9.90 -27.41 8.14
C ASN A 33 -10.88 -27.97 9.19
N ASP A 34 -11.90 -28.74 8.75
CA ASP A 34 -12.93 -29.37 9.57
C ASP A 34 -12.44 -30.37 10.62
N THR A 35 -11.21 -30.69 10.58
CA THR A 35 -10.49 -31.39 11.65
C THR A 35 -9.32 -30.52 12.06
N ALA A 36 -9.09 -30.37 13.35
CA ALA A 36 -7.85 -29.78 13.87
C ALA A 36 -6.65 -30.47 13.21
N LYS A 37 -6.34 -30.06 11.98
CA LYS A 37 -5.14 -30.46 11.28
C LYS A 37 -4.05 -29.56 11.80
N TYR A 38 -3.20 -30.12 12.60
CA TYR A 38 -1.89 -29.56 12.91
C TYR A 38 -1.15 -29.40 11.58
N ASN A 39 -1.20 -28.24 10.97
CA ASN A 39 -0.26 -27.90 9.92
C ASN A 39 1.04 -27.55 10.64
N THR A 40 1.93 -28.52 10.74
CA THR A 40 3.26 -28.32 11.31
C THR A 40 4.14 -27.80 10.17
N ILE A 41 4.57 -26.57 10.24
CA ILE A 41 5.63 -26.04 9.39
C ILE A 41 6.92 -26.40 10.11
N THR A 42 7.67 -27.35 9.57
CA THR A 42 8.98 -27.74 10.09
C THR A 42 10.06 -27.37 9.09
N THR A 43 10.88 -26.40 9.44
CA THR A 43 12.18 -26.16 8.80
C THR A 43 13.23 -26.20 9.91
N GLY A 44 13.92 -27.34 10.04
CA GLY A 44 14.90 -27.52 11.11
C GLY A 44 14.26 -27.53 12.51
N ASP A 45 14.72 -26.67 13.41
CA ASP A 45 14.25 -26.60 14.81
C ASP A 45 12.96 -25.74 14.98
N LEU A 46 12.32 -25.32 13.88
CA LEU A 46 11.13 -24.45 13.88
C LEU A 46 9.87 -25.30 13.80
N ALA A 47 8.97 -25.17 14.77
CA ALA A 47 7.70 -25.88 14.78
C ALA A 47 6.56 -24.94 15.16
N LEU A 48 5.80 -24.48 14.15
CA LEU A 48 4.53 -23.78 14.36
C LEU A 48 3.37 -24.78 14.21
N THR A 49 2.45 -24.77 15.17
CA THR A 49 1.17 -25.47 15.03
C THR A 49 0.07 -24.44 14.82
N TYR A 50 -0.79 -24.68 13.84
CA TYR A 50 -1.95 -23.88 13.55
C TYR A 50 -3.20 -24.70 13.82
N THR A 51 -4.13 -24.15 14.60
CA THR A 51 -5.42 -24.77 14.90
C THR A 51 -6.53 -23.78 14.59
N ASP A 52 -7.54 -24.24 13.90
CA ASP A 52 -8.71 -23.47 13.50
C ASP A 52 -9.98 -24.04 14.14
N THR A 53 -10.99 -23.20 14.36
CA THR A 53 -12.34 -23.64 14.71
C THR A 53 -13.08 -24.12 13.45
N SER A 54 -14.23 -24.81 13.62
CA SER A 54 -15.05 -25.29 12.53
C SER A 54 -15.35 -24.23 11.49
N GLU A 55 -15.62 -24.64 10.26
CA GLU A 55 -16.04 -23.78 9.15
C GLU A 55 -17.18 -22.86 9.59
N LEU A 56 -17.06 -21.59 9.24
CA LEU A 56 -18.12 -20.61 9.39
C LEU A 56 -18.65 -20.27 8.01
N SER A 57 -19.94 -20.45 7.80
CA SER A 57 -20.62 -20.02 6.59
C SER A 57 -21.91 -19.28 6.97
N PHE A 58 -22.26 -18.26 6.24
CA PHE A 58 -23.60 -17.70 6.24
C PHE A 58 -24.05 -17.37 4.83
N ASP A 59 -25.28 -17.77 4.54
CA ASP A 59 -25.92 -17.51 3.26
C ASP A 59 -26.67 -16.19 3.32
N ASN A 60 -26.74 -15.49 2.18
CA ASN A 60 -27.53 -14.27 2.02
C ASN A 60 -27.10 -13.10 2.96
N ALA A 61 -25.78 -12.87 3.12
CA ALA A 61 -25.28 -11.78 3.90
C ALA A 61 -25.73 -10.41 3.38
N LEU A 62 -26.07 -9.52 4.30
CA LEU A 62 -26.48 -8.15 4.05
C LEU A 62 -25.34 -7.20 4.44
N PRO A 63 -25.30 -5.96 3.89
CA PRO A 63 -24.44 -4.92 4.41
C PRO A 63 -24.59 -4.79 5.93
N GLY A 64 -23.46 -4.76 6.65
CA GLY A 64 -23.41 -4.78 8.13
C GLY A 64 -23.23 -6.17 8.74
N ASP A 65 -23.54 -7.24 8.03
CA ASP A 65 -23.33 -8.60 8.52
C ASP A 65 -21.85 -8.93 8.71
N SER A 66 -21.56 -9.73 9.72
CA SER A 66 -20.20 -10.15 10.02
C SER A 66 -20.13 -11.59 10.52
N ILE A 67 -19.00 -12.21 10.31
CA ILE A 67 -18.67 -13.55 10.78
C ILE A 67 -17.38 -13.49 11.59
N THR A 68 -17.34 -14.20 12.71
CA THR A 68 -16.19 -14.22 13.62
C THR A 68 -15.62 -15.62 13.69
N LYS A 69 -14.28 -15.71 13.69
CA LYS A 69 -13.53 -16.95 13.76
C LYS A 69 -12.37 -16.84 14.74
N THR A 70 -12.15 -17.89 15.53
CA THR A 70 -10.97 -18.01 16.39
C THR A 70 -9.96 -18.94 15.74
N ILE A 71 -8.70 -18.51 15.72
CA ILE A 71 -7.57 -19.33 15.28
C ILE A 71 -6.46 -19.27 16.31
N ILE A 72 -5.70 -20.33 16.40
CA ILE A 72 -4.61 -20.50 17.37
C ILE A 72 -3.33 -20.80 16.61
N VAL A 73 -2.27 -20.02 16.89
CA VAL A 73 -0.91 -20.25 16.39
C VAL A 73 -0.01 -20.46 17.59
N LYS A 74 0.68 -21.60 17.66
CA LYS A 74 1.57 -21.93 18.77
C LYS A 74 2.97 -22.23 18.23
N ASN A 75 3.97 -21.63 18.86
CA ASN A 75 5.36 -22.02 18.64
C ASN A 75 5.69 -23.18 19.59
N THR A 76 5.92 -24.37 19.04
CA THR A 76 6.32 -25.59 19.77
C THR A 76 7.83 -25.86 19.65
N GLY A 77 8.55 -24.98 18.94
CA GLY A 77 10.01 -25.03 18.80
C GLY A 77 10.74 -24.47 20.01
N THR A 78 12.06 -24.40 19.87
CA THR A 78 12.98 -23.89 20.92
C THR A 78 13.45 -22.48 20.65
N GLU A 79 13.21 -21.94 19.43
CA GLU A 79 13.64 -20.63 18.99
C GLU A 79 12.45 -19.71 18.72
N GLU A 80 12.66 -18.40 18.84
CA GLU A 80 11.71 -17.40 18.39
C GLU A 80 11.60 -17.44 16.88
N VAL A 81 10.37 -17.43 16.37
CA VAL A 81 10.09 -17.44 14.93
C VAL A 81 9.14 -16.32 14.55
N SER A 82 9.13 -15.98 13.27
CA SER A 82 8.15 -15.06 12.71
C SER A 82 7.27 -15.77 11.68
N TYR A 83 6.01 -15.38 11.62
CA TYR A 83 5.06 -15.91 10.65
C TYR A 83 4.20 -14.80 10.02
N ASN A 84 3.64 -15.13 8.87
CA ASN A 84 2.57 -14.37 8.23
C ASN A 84 1.24 -15.07 8.51
N LEU A 85 0.23 -14.28 8.82
CA LEU A 85 -1.16 -14.74 8.77
C LEU A 85 -1.68 -14.49 7.36
N THR A 86 -2.23 -15.53 6.73
CA THR A 86 -2.56 -15.51 5.31
C THR A 86 -3.94 -16.10 5.02
N TRP A 87 -4.46 -15.77 3.83
CA TRP A 87 -5.46 -16.57 3.15
C TRP A 87 -4.72 -17.59 2.28
N GLN A 88 -4.89 -18.87 2.53
CA GLN A 88 -4.32 -19.94 1.70
C GLN A 88 -5.06 -20.08 0.38
N GLU A 89 -6.37 -19.84 0.41
CA GLU A 89 -7.22 -19.77 -0.77
C GLU A 89 -8.08 -18.52 -0.61
N LEU A 90 -8.06 -17.64 -1.60
CA LEU A 90 -8.82 -16.39 -1.57
C LEU A 90 -9.50 -16.17 -2.91
N ILE A 91 -10.82 -16.20 -2.88
CA ILE A 91 -11.68 -15.73 -3.97
C ILE A 91 -12.57 -14.64 -3.39
N ASN A 92 -12.39 -13.41 -3.81
CA ASN A 92 -13.22 -12.30 -3.41
C ASN A 92 -13.71 -11.56 -4.65
N THR A 93 -15.00 -11.63 -4.92
CA THR A 93 -15.65 -10.93 -6.02
C THR A 93 -16.41 -9.68 -5.57
N ILE A 94 -16.40 -9.39 -4.26
CA ILE A 94 -16.97 -8.17 -3.67
C ILE A 94 -16.11 -6.98 -4.12
N ILE A 95 -16.75 -5.96 -4.66
CA ILE A 95 -16.07 -4.75 -5.17
C ILE A 95 -16.12 -3.60 -4.17
N ASN A 96 -15.46 -2.48 -4.52
CA ASN A 96 -15.41 -1.24 -3.74
C ASN A 96 -14.78 -1.41 -2.34
N ASN A 97 -13.98 -2.46 -2.15
CA ASN A 97 -13.32 -2.75 -0.87
C ASN A 97 -14.27 -2.93 0.32
N GLU A 98 -15.49 -3.33 0.06
CA GLU A 98 -16.56 -3.43 1.06
C GLU A 98 -16.52 -4.72 1.89
N LEU A 99 -15.70 -5.68 1.54
CA LEU A 99 -15.39 -6.81 2.42
C LEU A 99 -14.13 -6.50 3.22
N VAL A 100 -14.26 -6.36 4.53
CA VAL A 100 -13.17 -6.00 5.43
C VAL A 100 -12.89 -7.09 6.45
N ILE A 101 -11.63 -7.17 6.90
CA ILE A 101 -11.17 -8.04 7.97
C ILE A 101 -10.60 -7.19 9.11
N GLU A 102 -10.85 -7.60 10.34
CA GLU A 102 -10.22 -7.10 11.55
C GLU A 102 -9.96 -8.25 12.52
N GLY A 103 -9.08 -8.07 13.50
CA GLY A 103 -8.85 -9.10 14.50
C GLY A 103 -8.10 -8.62 15.71
N THR A 104 -8.45 -9.18 16.85
CA THR A 104 -7.70 -9.03 18.11
C THR A 104 -6.81 -10.25 18.33
N CYS A 105 -5.73 -10.08 19.07
CA CYS A 105 -4.80 -11.15 19.38
C CYS A 105 -4.51 -11.15 20.89
N LYS A 106 -4.60 -12.33 21.50
CA LYS A 106 -4.18 -12.61 22.86
C LYS A 106 -2.91 -13.42 22.84
N ARG A 107 -1.96 -13.05 23.70
CA ARG A 107 -0.74 -13.83 23.95
C ARG A 107 -0.96 -14.70 25.18
N LEU A 108 -0.82 -16.00 25.00
CA LEU A 108 -0.98 -17.00 26.07
C LEU A 108 0.38 -17.66 26.34
N ASN A 109 0.71 -17.87 27.60
CA ASN A 109 1.91 -18.60 27.99
C ASN A 109 1.76 -20.12 27.82
N SER A 110 2.80 -20.88 28.19
CA SER A 110 2.84 -22.34 28.05
C SER A 110 1.74 -23.07 28.83
N SER A 111 1.19 -22.48 29.89
CA SER A 111 0.06 -22.99 30.67
C SER A 111 -1.30 -22.58 30.14
N GLY A 112 -1.35 -21.79 29.04
CA GLY A 112 -2.60 -21.27 28.44
C GLY A 112 -3.18 -20.05 29.16
N THR A 113 -2.41 -19.42 30.06
CA THR A 113 -2.83 -18.20 30.73
C THR A 113 -2.53 -16.98 29.88
N GLU A 114 -3.48 -16.06 29.74
CA GLU A 114 -3.30 -14.79 29.04
C GLU A 114 -2.29 -13.92 29.79
N GLU A 115 -1.25 -13.47 29.09
CA GLU A 115 -0.21 -12.59 29.65
C GLU A 115 0.06 -11.36 28.78
N GLY A 116 -0.87 -11.00 27.92
CA GLY A 116 -0.80 -9.80 27.10
C GLY A 116 -1.46 -9.95 25.74
N THR A 117 -1.13 -9.02 24.87
CA THR A 117 -1.61 -8.97 23.49
C THR A 117 -0.48 -9.22 22.50
N CYS A 118 -0.83 -9.68 21.32
CA CYS A 118 0.08 -9.79 20.17
C CYS A 118 -0.36 -8.87 19.04
N LYS A 119 0.30 -8.89 17.88
CA LYS A 119 -0.04 -8.00 16.76
C LYS A 119 -1.49 -8.22 16.32
N SER A 120 -2.36 -7.27 16.61
CA SER A 120 -3.74 -7.24 16.14
C SER A 120 -3.83 -6.89 14.66
N ILE A 121 -4.96 -7.22 14.04
CA ILE A 121 -5.28 -6.90 12.65
C ILE A 121 -6.18 -5.67 12.66
N ALA A 122 -5.68 -4.52 12.20
CA ALA A 122 -6.51 -3.34 12.00
C ALA A 122 -7.53 -3.61 10.91
N GLN A 123 -8.71 -2.99 10.99
CA GLN A 123 -9.72 -3.11 9.96
C GLN A 123 -9.15 -2.71 8.59
N THR A 124 -9.19 -3.64 7.65
CA THR A 124 -8.63 -3.46 6.30
C THR A 124 -9.46 -4.23 5.26
N PRO A 125 -9.59 -3.71 4.04
CA PRO A 125 -10.21 -4.45 2.94
C PRO A 125 -9.43 -5.73 2.61
N ILE A 126 -10.17 -6.79 2.25
CA ILE A 126 -9.60 -8.07 1.82
C ILE A 126 -9.20 -7.95 0.34
N LYS A 127 -7.92 -7.63 0.08
CA LYS A 127 -7.36 -7.42 -1.27
C LYS A 127 -6.23 -8.38 -1.62
N SER A 128 -5.57 -8.97 -0.63
CA SER A 128 -4.38 -9.80 -0.82
C SER A 128 -4.44 -11.07 0.02
N ASN A 129 -3.62 -12.06 -0.35
CA ASN A 129 -3.51 -13.29 0.42
C ASN A 129 -2.83 -13.08 1.77
N VAL A 130 -2.07 -12.01 1.97
CA VAL A 130 -1.42 -11.73 3.26
C VAL A 130 -2.31 -10.81 4.09
N ILE A 131 -2.71 -11.29 5.26
CA ILE A 131 -3.53 -10.58 6.24
C ILE A 131 -2.64 -9.72 7.15
N LYS A 132 -1.58 -10.34 7.69
CA LYS A 132 -0.60 -9.66 8.56
C LYS A 132 0.76 -10.29 8.39
N LYS A 133 1.80 -9.47 8.24
CA LYS A 133 3.18 -9.91 8.06
C LYS A 133 3.99 -9.85 9.34
N ASN A 134 5.05 -10.66 9.39
CA ASN A 134 6.14 -10.57 10.35
C ASN A 134 5.64 -10.51 11.79
N ILE A 135 4.92 -11.54 12.20
CA ILE A 135 4.42 -11.69 13.57
C ILE A 135 5.40 -12.59 14.31
N SER A 136 6.16 -12.01 15.25
CA SER A 136 7.09 -12.77 16.08
C SER A 136 6.35 -13.54 17.15
N ILE A 137 6.80 -14.78 17.44
CA ILE A 137 6.27 -15.65 18.50
C ILE A 137 7.41 -16.44 19.16
N GLU A 138 7.60 -16.20 20.47
CA GLU A 138 8.64 -16.86 21.25
C GLU A 138 8.31 -18.35 21.48
N PRO A 139 9.30 -19.16 21.91
CA PRO A 139 9.11 -20.56 22.23
C PRO A 139 8.00 -20.78 23.28
N ASN A 140 7.16 -21.79 23.05
CA ASN A 140 6.06 -22.18 23.94
C ASN A 140 4.94 -21.14 24.14
N ILE A 141 4.97 -20.04 23.39
CA ILE A 141 3.91 -19.05 23.37
C ILE A 141 2.82 -19.44 22.37
N THR A 142 1.62 -19.04 22.69
CA THR A 142 0.43 -19.21 21.84
C THR A 142 -0.18 -17.84 21.53
N HIS A 143 -0.46 -17.57 20.29
CA HIS A 143 -1.28 -16.44 19.82
C HIS A 143 -2.69 -16.93 19.51
N GLU A 144 -3.68 -16.39 20.20
CA GLU A 144 -5.09 -16.65 19.96
C GLU A 144 -5.71 -15.43 19.29
N TYR A 145 -6.10 -15.58 18.03
CA TYR A 145 -6.77 -14.53 17.26
C TYR A 145 -8.27 -14.73 17.28
N THR A 146 -9.00 -13.65 17.50
CA THR A 146 -10.42 -13.53 17.18
C THR A 146 -10.52 -12.65 15.94
N ILE A 147 -10.79 -13.28 14.79
CA ILE A 147 -10.86 -12.63 13.47
C ILE A 147 -12.31 -12.41 13.12
N LYS A 148 -12.64 -11.20 12.67
CA LYS A 148 -13.96 -10.83 12.19
C LYS A 148 -13.86 -10.36 10.74
N VAL A 149 -14.70 -10.94 9.88
CA VAL A 149 -14.90 -10.50 8.50
C VAL A 149 -16.28 -9.86 8.41
N THR A 150 -16.35 -8.66 7.86
CA THR A 150 -17.58 -7.85 7.78
C THR A 150 -17.83 -7.44 6.34
N PHE A 151 -19.08 -7.59 5.88
CA PHE A 151 -19.54 -6.87 4.71
C PHE A 151 -19.93 -5.46 5.14
N TRP A 152 -19.05 -4.51 4.80
CA TRP A 152 -19.17 -3.14 5.26
C TRP A 152 -20.44 -2.47 4.74
N ASP A 153 -21.25 -1.91 5.64
CA ASP A 153 -22.41 -1.10 5.27
C ASP A 153 -21.94 0.35 5.02
N THR A 154 -22.11 0.80 3.78
CA THR A 154 -21.75 2.18 3.38
C THR A 154 -22.85 3.18 3.70
N GLY A 155 -24.03 2.73 4.09
CA GLY A 155 -25.23 3.56 4.23
C GLY A 155 -25.91 3.89 2.91
N GLU A 156 -25.37 3.41 1.79
CA GLU A 156 -25.89 3.61 0.44
C GLU A 156 -26.27 2.26 -0.21
N PRO A 157 -27.12 2.23 -1.25
CA PRO A 157 -27.49 1.00 -1.92
C PRO A 157 -26.29 0.25 -2.54
N GLN A 158 -26.01 -0.98 -2.07
CA GLN A 158 -24.87 -1.81 -2.50
C GLN A 158 -25.28 -2.95 -3.46
N ASN A 159 -26.30 -2.74 -4.27
CA ASN A 159 -26.85 -3.75 -5.20
C ASN A 159 -25.85 -4.27 -6.23
N TYR A 160 -24.77 -3.53 -6.49
CA TYR A 160 -23.67 -3.93 -7.38
C TYR A 160 -22.89 -5.15 -6.83
N ASN A 161 -23.03 -5.47 -5.55
CA ASN A 161 -22.47 -6.66 -4.91
C ASN A 161 -23.43 -7.87 -4.89
N LYS A 162 -24.64 -7.74 -5.47
CA LYS A 162 -25.58 -8.85 -5.61
C LYS A 162 -24.95 -9.99 -6.43
N ASN A 163 -25.10 -11.24 -5.95
CA ASN A 163 -24.58 -12.47 -6.55
C ASN A 163 -23.03 -12.55 -6.57
N LYS A 164 -22.33 -11.73 -5.79
CA LYS A 164 -20.91 -11.84 -5.57
C LYS A 164 -20.62 -12.78 -4.39
N SER A 165 -19.41 -13.31 -4.35
CA SER A 165 -19.02 -14.31 -3.37
C SER A 165 -17.65 -14.00 -2.77
N PHE A 166 -17.45 -14.49 -1.58
CA PHE A 166 -16.16 -14.57 -0.93
C PHE A 166 -15.91 -16.02 -0.48
N THR A 167 -14.73 -16.51 -0.75
CA THR A 167 -14.23 -17.77 -0.20
C THR A 167 -12.80 -17.54 0.27
N GLY A 168 -12.50 -17.89 1.51
CA GLY A 168 -11.18 -17.73 2.07
C GLY A 168 -10.87 -18.82 3.10
N LYS A 169 -9.66 -19.38 3.00
CA LYS A 169 -9.11 -20.32 3.96
C LYS A 169 -7.98 -19.63 4.71
N LEU A 170 -8.14 -19.46 6.01
CA LEU A 170 -7.09 -18.90 6.87
C LEU A 170 -5.93 -19.89 7.02
N GLY A 171 -4.73 -19.38 7.17
CA GLY A 171 -3.53 -20.15 7.41
C GLY A 171 -2.38 -19.30 7.89
N VAL A 172 -1.28 -19.97 8.17
CA VAL A 172 -0.01 -19.33 8.54
C VAL A 172 1.09 -19.84 7.62
N GLU A 173 2.02 -18.95 7.33
CA GLU A 173 3.24 -19.24 6.57
C GLU A 173 4.43 -18.74 7.39
N GLU A 174 5.55 -19.46 7.34
CA GLU A 174 6.79 -18.95 7.91
C GLU A 174 7.17 -17.63 7.25
N TYR A 175 7.49 -16.62 8.07
CA TYR A 175 8.03 -15.39 7.56
C TYR A 175 9.55 -15.49 7.44
N ILE A 176 10.03 -15.55 6.22
CA ILE A 176 11.46 -15.51 5.92
C ILE A 176 11.80 -14.08 5.53
N PRO A 177 12.49 -13.30 6.39
CA PRO A 177 12.85 -11.95 6.06
C PRO A 177 13.76 -11.90 4.82
N THR A 178 13.51 -10.93 3.95
CA THR A 178 14.34 -10.67 2.78
C THR A 178 15.76 -10.26 3.19
N GLN A 179 16.72 -10.32 2.27
CA GLN A 179 18.06 -9.83 2.57
C GLN A 179 18.06 -8.32 2.86
N PHE A 180 17.13 -7.57 2.26
CA PHE A 180 16.93 -6.14 2.53
C PHE A 180 16.50 -5.86 3.97
N GLU A 181 15.74 -6.77 4.59
CA GLU A 181 15.34 -6.65 6.00
C GLU A 181 16.42 -7.09 6.97
N LYS A 182 17.22 -8.11 6.60
CA LYS A 182 18.29 -8.68 7.47
C LYS A 182 19.50 -7.77 7.58
N ASP A 183 19.92 -7.17 6.47
CA ASP A 183 21.15 -6.38 6.43
C ASP A 183 20.96 -5.01 7.09
N ASN A 184 21.98 -4.54 7.80
CA ASN A 184 22.01 -3.16 8.24
C ASN A 184 22.30 -2.21 7.08
N TRP A 185 21.98 -0.92 7.25
CA TRP A 185 22.08 0.08 6.18
C TRP A 185 23.49 0.24 5.61
N THR A 186 24.52 0.13 6.45
CA THR A 186 25.92 0.18 6.01
C THR A 186 26.28 -1.01 5.13
N THR A 187 25.80 -2.21 5.47
CA THR A 187 25.99 -3.40 4.64
C THR A 187 25.29 -3.25 3.29
N ILE A 188 24.04 -2.78 3.28
CA ILE A 188 23.29 -2.53 2.03
C ILE A 188 24.05 -1.54 1.15
N ALA A 189 24.42 -0.37 1.69
CA ALA A 189 25.14 0.66 0.94
C ALA A 189 26.51 0.17 0.42
N THR A 190 27.22 -0.62 1.22
CA THR A 190 28.48 -1.25 0.79
C THR A 190 28.26 -2.22 -0.38
N ASN A 191 27.22 -3.04 -0.32
CA ASN A 191 26.87 -3.95 -1.40
C ASN A 191 26.48 -3.18 -2.66
N VAL A 192 25.73 -2.08 -2.51
CA VAL A 192 25.35 -1.20 -3.64
C VAL A 192 26.59 -0.61 -4.29
N ARG A 193 27.53 -0.02 -3.52
CA ARG A 193 28.80 0.52 -4.04
C ARG A 193 29.64 -0.51 -4.78
N ASN A 194 29.61 -1.75 -4.32
CA ASN A 194 30.38 -2.86 -4.91
C ASN A 194 29.65 -3.59 -6.05
N GLY A 195 28.41 -3.20 -6.40
CA GLY A 195 27.58 -3.87 -7.39
C GLY A 195 27.02 -5.23 -6.95
N ASN A 196 27.10 -5.58 -5.67
CA ASN A 196 26.67 -6.87 -5.08
C ASN A 196 25.18 -6.84 -4.68
N ILE A 197 24.30 -6.41 -5.60
CA ILE A 197 22.88 -6.16 -5.31
C ILE A 197 21.95 -7.35 -5.63
N GLY A 198 22.47 -8.49 -6.10
CA GLY A 198 21.66 -9.61 -6.59
C GLY A 198 20.67 -10.21 -5.57
N ASN A 199 20.91 -10.01 -4.28
CA ASN A 199 20.02 -10.46 -3.19
C ASN A 199 18.96 -9.43 -2.80
N TYR A 200 19.01 -8.22 -3.33
CA TYR A 200 18.02 -7.15 -3.09
C TYR A 200 17.10 -7.08 -4.30
N LYS A 201 15.82 -7.40 -4.10
CA LYS A 201 14.83 -7.46 -5.19
C LYS A 201 14.00 -6.17 -5.24
N VAL A 202 13.73 -5.69 -6.43
CA VAL A 202 12.74 -4.62 -6.64
C VAL A 202 11.40 -5.07 -6.05
N GLY A 203 10.83 -4.24 -5.19
CA GLY A 203 9.62 -4.56 -4.43
C GLY A 203 9.88 -5.10 -3.02
N ASP A 204 11.12 -5.50 -2.64
CA ASP A 204 11.44 -5.81 -1.25
C ASP A 204 11.16 -4.60 -0.36
N THR A 205 10.56 -4.86 0.80
CA THR A 205 10.14 -3.82 1.75
C THR A 205 10.85 -3.99 3.09
N ARG A 206 10.97 -2.88 3.82
CA ARG A 206 11.49 -2.84 5.18
C ARG A 206 10.81 -1.74 5.98
N GLU A 207 10.41 -2.03 7.22
CA GLU A 207 9.89 -1.02 8.14
C GLU A 207 11.03 -0.22 8.77
N ILE A 208 10.81 1.09 8.95
CA ILE A 208 11.70 2.00 9.70
C ILE A 208 10.89 2.81 10.70
N ASP A 209 11.50 3.11 11.84
CA ASP A 209 10.97 4.06 12.82
C ASP A 209 11.43 5.47 12.47
N MET A 210 10.45 6.36 12.26
CA MET A 210 10.63 7.78 11.94
C MET A 210 10.35 8.69 13.15
N GLY A 211 10.41 8.14 14.37
CA GLY A 211 10.16 8.90 15.61
C GLY A 211 8.74 9.47 15.67
N SER A 212 8.61 10.79 15.69
CA SER A 212 7.29 11.45 15.77
C SER A 212 6.38 11.20 14.57
N TYR A 213 6.91 10.79 13.43
CA TYR A 213 6.12 10.40 12.27
C TYR A 213 5.61 8.94 12.35
N GLY A 214 6.16 8.13 13.27
CA GLY A 214 5.78 6.72 13.44
C GLY A 214 6.60 5.75 12.58
N THR A 215 6.08 4.54 12.40
CA THR A 215 6.70 3.50 11.59
C THR A 215 6.19 3.57 10.16
N HIS A 216 7.13 3.59 9.20
CA HIS A 216 6.84 3.65 7.77
C HIS A 216 7.55 2.53 7.02
N THR A 217 7.01 2.18 5.86
CA THR A 217 7.54 1.13 4.99
C THR A 217 8.38 1.73 3.87
N LEU A 218 9.64 1.34 3.81
CA LEU A 218 10.51 1.57 2.66
C LEU A 218 10.42 0.42 1.66
N ARG A 219 10.57 0.73 0.37
CA ARG A 219 10.55 -0.24 -0.73
C ARG A 219 11.69 0.02 -1.70
N ILE A 220 12.35 -1.04 -2.16
CA ILE A 220 13.31 -0.93 -3.27
C ILE A 220 12.50 -0.66 -4.54
N ALA A 221 12.63 0.56 -5.07
CA ALA A 221 11.88 1.00 -6.25
C ALA A 221 12.67 0.80 -7.57
N ASN A 222 13.99 0.83 -7.50
CA ASN A 222 14.86 0.66 -8.68
C ASN A 222 16.20 0.05 -8.31
N THR A 223 16.74 -0.77 -9.20
CA THR A 223 18.10 -1.32 -9.07
C THR A 223 18.90 -1.19 -10.38
N SER A 224 18.25 -0.84 -11.46
CA SER A 224 18.87 -0.75 -12.80
C SER A 224 19.56 0.59 -13.04
N THR A 225 20.58 0.57 -13.90
CA THR A 225 21.31 1.75 -14.39
C THR A 225 21.47 1.64 -15.89
N PRO A 226 20.39 1.84 -16.68
CA PRO A 226 20.48 1.77 -18.13
C PRO A 226 21.27 2.95 -18.71
N SER A 227 21.59 2.89 -20.02
CA SER A 227 22.49 3.83 -20.68
C SER A 227 22.04 5.30 -20.63
N GLU A 228 20.75 5.56 -20.61
CA GLU A 228 20.21 6.93 -20.47
C GLU A 228 20.65 7.61 -19.17
N CYS A 229 20.91 6.86 -18.10
CA CYS A 229 21.45 7.37 -16.85
C CYS A 229 22.83 8.04 -16.98
N SER A 230 23.54 7.80 -18.08
CA SER A 230 24.83 8.42 -18.40
C SER A 230 24.69 9.66 -19.30
N THR A 231 23.46 10.02 -19.68
CA THR A 231 23.21 11.20 -20.53
C THR A 231 23.36 12.49 -19.72
N THR A 232 24.09 13.44 -20.25
CA THR A 232 24.22 14.77 -19.60
C THR A 232 22.85 15.44 -19.47
N GLY A 233 22.54 15.94 -18.28
CA GLY A 233 21.24 16.57 -18.00
C GLY A 233 20.10 15.59 -17.69
N PHE A 234 20.38 14.27 -17.65
CA PHE A 234 19.39 13.28 -17.23
C PHE A 234 19.31 13.19 -15.70
N SER A 235 18.10 13.12 -15.15
CA SER A 235 17.86 12.97 -13.72
C SER A 235 18.39 11.63 -13.21
N GLN A 236 19.05 11.67 -12.07
CA GLN A 236 19.55 10.46 -11.41
C GLN A 236 18.50 9.83 -10.47
N SER A 237 17.31 10.43 -10.35
CA SER A 237 16.25 10.01 -9.43
C SER A 237 15.68 8.61 -9.70
N ALA A 238 15.84 8.09 -10.93
CA ALA A 238 15.43 6.73 -11.32
C ALA A 238 16.61 5.87 -11.80
N CYS A 239 17.84 6.17 -11.36
CA CYS A 239 19.06 5.50 -11.76
C CYS A 239 19.78 4.85 -10.58
N GLY A 240 20.16 3.58 -10.70
CA GLY A 240 20.85 2.83 -9.65
C GLY A 240 19.91 2.38 -8.53
N PHE A 241 20.41 2.31 -7.31
CA PHE A 241 19.67 1.76 -6.17
C PHE A 241 18.80 2.84 -5.51
N VAL A 242 17.52 2.84 -5.89
CA VAL A 242 16.52 3.81 -5.38
C VAL A 242 15.59 3.12 -4.39
N ILE A 243 15.39 3.78 -3.26
CA ILE A 243 14.41 3.41 -2.23
C ILE A 243 13.36 4.51 -2.17
N GLU A 244 12.09 4.12 -2.11
CA GLU A 244 10.97 5.03 -1.89
C GLU A 244 10.20 4.67 -0.62
N PHE A 245 9.45 5.62 -0.08
CA PHE A 245 8.40 5.30 0.88
C PHE A 245 7.22 4.64 0.16
N ALA A 246 6.81 3.46 0.63
CA ALA A 246 5.68 2.73 0.07
C ALA A 246 4.33 3.26 0.58
N ASP A 247 4.35 4.12 1.59
CA ASP A 247 3.21 4.79 2.21
C ASP A 247 3.42 6.32 2.26
N ILE A 248 2.42 7.04 2.74
CA ILE A 248 2.47 8.48 2.94
C ILE A 248 2.88 8.76 4.39
N ILE A 249 4.00 9.48 4.58
CA ILE A 249 4.56 9.79 5.90
C ILE A 249 3.66 10.78 6.65
N THR A 250 3.26 11.84 5.94
CA THR A 250 2.48 12.95 6.48
C THR A 250 1.81 13.71 5.33
N THR A 251 1.13 14.79 5.64
CA THR A 251 0.61 15.72 4.63
C THR A 251 1.28 17.07 4.75
N HIS A 252 1.53 17.71 3.61
CA HIS A 252 2.10 19.06 3.51
C HIS A 252 1.65 19.69 2.18
N ASN A 253 1.59 21.01 2.11
CA ASN A 253 1.39 21.75 0.85
C ASN A 253 2.71 21.80 0.06
N MET A 254 2.62 21.90 -1.27
CA MET A 254 3.82 22.08 -2.09
C MET A 254 4.46 23.44 -1.80
N ASN A 255 3.64 24.49 -1.72
CA ASN A 255 4.03 25.85 -1.35
C ASN A 255 3.03 26.49 -0.37
N ASP A 256 3.49 27.40 0.48
CA ASP A 256 2.63 28.14 1.40
C ASP A 256 1.71 29.12 0.65
N THR A 257 2.14 29.58 -0.52
CA THR A 257 1.36 30.38 -1.46
C THR A 257 1.01 29.57 -2.69
N ASP A 258 -0.07 29.93 -3.37
CA ASP A 258 -0.54 29.24 -4.55
C ASP A 258 0.27 29.63 -5.78
N THR A 259 1.49 29.09 -5.89
CA THR A 259 2.43 29.34 -6.99
C THR A 259 3.33 28.13 -7.22
N ASN A 260 3.78 27.92 -8.46
CA ASN A 260 4.78 26.93 -8.84
C ASN A 260 6.07 27.56 -9.40
N VAL A 261 6.23 28.86 -9.25
CA VAL A 261 7.44 29.59 -9.69
C VAL A 261 8.69 29.04 -9.00
N GLY A 262 9.72 28.75 -9.79
CA GLY A 262 10.97 28.14 -9.35
C GLY A 262 10.90 26.62 -9.16
N GLY A 263 9.75 26.01 -9.46
CA GLY A 263 9.53 24.56 -9.48
C GLY A 263 9.83 23.85 -8.16
N TRP A 264 10.24 22.58 -8.28
CA TRP A 264 10.58 21.73 -7.13
C TRP A 264 11.64 22.34 -6.20
N PRO A 265 12.82 22.82 -6.69
CA PRO A 265 13.88 23.26 -5.77
C PRO A 265 13.56 24.52 -4.99
N ALA A 266 12.61 25.35 -5.46
CA ALA A 266 12.17 26.55 -4.74
C ALA A 266 10.97 26.30 -3.83
N SER A 267 10.39 25.11 -3.85
CA SER A 267 9.16 24.80 -3.10
C SER A 267 9.40 24.70 -1.58
N SER A 268 8.38 25.02 -0.80
CA SER A 268 8.35 24.76 0.64
C SER A 268 8.46 23.27 0.94
N MET A 269 7.90 22.42 0.07
CA MET A 269 7.99 20.96 0.14
C MET A 269 9.43 20.46 0.02
N TYR A 270 10.23 21.01 -0.91
CA TYR A 270 11.66 20.68 -1.02
C TYR A 270 12.39 20.89 0.30
N THR A 271 12.18 22.07 0.91
CA THR A 271 12.76 22.38 2.22
C THR A 271 12.27 21.44 3.31
N PHE A 272 10.96 21.18 3.36
CA PHE A 272 10.35 20.28 4.33
C PHE A 272 10.90 18.85 4.23
N VAL A 273 10.99 18.31 3.01
CA VAL A 273 11.47 16.94 2.77
C VAL A 273 12.95 16.81 3.13
N ASN A 274 13.79 17.76 2.71
CA ASN A 274 15.24 17.72 2.93
C ASN A 274 15.70 18.21 4.33
N THR A 275 14.77 18.71 5.16
CA THR A 275 15.05 19.07 6.55
C THR A 275 14.25 18.21 7.53
N ASN A 276 12.91 18.34 7.54
CA ASN A 276 12.07 17.68 8.55
C ASN A 276 12.05 16.16 8.38
N ILE A 277 11.72 15.69 7.16
CA ILE A 277 11.65 14.25 6.88
C ILE A 277 13.05 13.62 6.93
N TYR A 278 14.04 14.24 6.29
CA TYR A 278 15.43 13.76 6.32
C TYR A 278 15.97 13.62 7.75
N ASN A 279 15.70 14.60 8.62
CA ASN A 279 16.17 14.56 10.01
C ASN A 279 15.46 13.50 10.87
N ALA A 280 14.25 13.09 10.50
CA ALA A 280 13.52 12.04 11.18
C ALA A 280 13.99 10.61 10.82
N LEU A 281 14.77 10.47 9.74
CA LEU A 281 15.34 9.18 9.36
C LEU A 281 16.34 8.66 10.42
N PRO A 282 16.46 7.34 10.60
CA PRO A 282 17.51 6.74 11.43
C PRO A 282 18.89 7.22 11.03
N TYR A 283 19.74 7.53 12.02
CA TYR A 283 21.06 8.14 11.81
C TYR A 283 21.93 7.35 10.80
N ILE A 284 21.98 6.03 10.94
CA ILE A 284 22.79 5.18 10.06
C ILE A 284 22.25 5.23 8.62
N LEU A 285 20.93 5.23 8.43
CA LEU A 285 20.34 5.36 7.09
C LEU A 285 20.73 6.71 6.46
N LYS A 286 20.60 7.80 7.20
CA LYS A 286 20.98 9.15 6.71
C LYS A 286 22.42 9.22 6.20
N SER A 287 23.35 8.56 6.88
CA SER A 287 24.76 8.57 6.50
C SER A 287 25.07 7.83 5.19
N GLU A 288 24.19 6.93 4.76
CA GLU A 288 24.35 6.14 3.54
C GLU A 288 23.55 6.71 2.33
N ILE A 289 22.72 7.74 2.57
CA ILE A 289 21.99 8.42 1.49
C ILE A 289 22.94 9.31 0.70
N ILE A 290 23.07 9.05 -0.60
CA ILE A 290 23.93 9.84 -1.49
C ILE A 290 23.18 11.05 -2.04
N ASP A 291 23.96 12.08 -2.42
CA ASP A 291 23.45 13.20 -3.17
C ASP A 291 22.98 12.74 -4.55
N THR A 292 21.79 13.19 -4.94
CA THR A 292 21.15 12.79 -6.20
C THR A 292 20.88 14.04 -7.04
N THR A 293 21.39 14.06 -8.28
CA THR A 293 21.01 15.09 -9.25
C THR A 293 19.58 14.82 -9.71
N VAL A 294 18.68 15.74 -9.42
CA VAL A 294 17.26 15.69 -9.75
C VAL A 294 16.94 16.77 -10.76
N VAL A 295 16.32 16.38 -11.87
CA VAL A 295 15.76 17.32 -12.84
C VAL A 295 14.25 17.38 -12.64
N SER A 296 13.69 18.60 -12.68
CA SER A 296 12.26 18.84 -12.55
C SER A 296 11.76 19.90 -13.53
N GLY A 297 10.49 19.77 -13.92
CA GLY A 297 9.84 20.63 -14.87
C GLY A 297 9.49 22.01 -14.30
N HIS A 298 9.38 22.99 -15.21
CA HIS A 298 9.00 24.36 -14.91
C HIS A 298 7.48 24.59 -14.96
N GLY A 299 7.00 25.61 -14.28
CA GLY A 299 5.65 26.17 -14.42
C GLY A 299 5.55 27.16 -15.58
N SER A 300 4.35 27.78 -15.77
CA SER A 300 4.12 28.69 -16.90
C SER A 300 4.90 30.01 -16.81
N ASN A 301 5.35 30.40 -15.62
CA ASN A 301 6.12 31.64 -15.40
C ASN A 301 7.65 31.43 -15.49
N ASP A 302 8.11 30.21 -15.69
CA ASP A 302 9.51 29.86 -15.89
C ASP A 302 9.71 29.34 -17.32
N THR A 303 10.95 29.33 -17.83
CA THR A 303 11.26 28.92 -19.21
C THR A 303 12.11 27.65 -19.28
N ASP A 304 12.87 27.38 -18.24
CA ASP A 304 13.85 26.30 -18.21
C ASP A 304 13.55 25.32 -17.06
N ASN A 305 13.84 24.05 -17.30
CA ASN A 305 13.77 23.03 -16.27
C ASN A 305 14.83 23.29 -15.19
N PHE A 306 14.53 22.84 -13.99
CA PHE A 306 15.40 23.01 -12.83
C PHE A 306 16.25 21.77 -12.59
N THR A 307 17.45 22.01 -12.07
CA THR A 307 18.33 20.94 -11.60
C THR A 307 18.69 21.23 -10.13
N SER A 308 18.48 20.24 -9.28
CA SER A 308 18.85 20.30 -7.86
C SER A 308 19.73 19.12 -7.46
N THR A 309 20.32 19.22 -6.28
CA THR A 309 21.08 18.13 -5.63
C THR A 309 20.40 17.82 -4.33
N ASP A 310 19.76 16.65 -4.25
CA ASP A 310 18.81 16.31 -3.22
C ASP A 310 19.28 15.08 -2.43
N LYS A 311 19.02 15.07 -1.13
CA LYS A 311 19.07 13.84 -0.32
C LYS A 311 17.77 13.05 -0.47
N LEU A 312 16.64 13.73 -0.35
CA LEU A 312 15.30 13.17 -0.58
C LEU A 312 14.61 13.98 -1.68
N TYR A 313 13.85 13.31 -2.52
CA TYR A 313 13.09 13.94 -3.61
C TYR A 313 11.71 13.29 -3.77
N LEU A 314 10.73 14.04 -4.24
CA LEU A 314 9.47 13.45 -4.72
C LEU A 314 9.68 12.81 -6.09
N LEU A 315 8.90 11.79 -6.42
CA LEU A 315 8.92 11.19 -7.75
C LEU A 315 8.29 12.14 -8.80
N SER A 316 8.61 11.91 -10.07
CA SER A 316 7.91 12.54 -11.19
C SER A 316 6.79 11.64 -11.74
N PRO A 317 5.84 12.17 -12.53
CA PRO A 317 4.85 11.34 -13.21
C PRO A 317 5.49 10.26 -14.09
N LYS A 318 6.56 10.59 -14.82
CA LYS A 318 7.28 9.66 -15.67
C LYS A 318 7.94 8.52 -14.90
N GLU A 319 8.32 8.75 -13.64
CA GLU A 319 8.92 7.72 -12.78
C GLU A 319 7.88 6.72 -12.26
N VAL A 320 6.59 7.11 -12.25
CA VAL A 320 5.47 6.30 -11.76
C VAL A 320 4.71 5.62 -12.91
N TYR A 321 4.38 6.35 -13.98
CA TYR A 321 3.51 5.86 -15.04
C TYR A 321 4.30 5.42 -16.28
N ASN A 322 4.17 4.14 -16.66
CA ASN A 322 4.88 3.58 -17.82
C ASN A 322 4.46 4.21 -19.15
N ASP A 323 3.19 4.58 -19.26
CA ASP A 323 2.58 5.18 -20.43
C ASP A 323 2.61 6.72 -20.45
N TRP A 324 3.27 7.37 -19.45
CA TRP A 324 3.27 8.83 -19.30
C TRP A 324 3.61 9.57 -20.59
N SER A 325 4.68 9.20 -21.27
CA SER A 325 5.13 9.91 -22.49
C SER A 325 4.16 9.83 -23.66
N THR A 326 3.17 8.93 -23.62
CA THR A 326 2.16 8.77 -24.68
C THR A 326 0.83 9.42 -24.36
N ASP A 327 0.64 9.88 -23.12
CA ASP A 327 -0.57 10.57 -22.70
C ASP A 327 -0.52 12.07 -23.03
N SER A 328 -1.68 12.66 -23.26
CA SER A 328 -1.81 14.09 -23.58
C SER A 328 -1.38 15.00 -22.43
N TYR A 329 -1.56 14.58 -21.18
CA TYR A 329 -1.10 15.31 -19.99
C TYR A 329 0.42 15.46 -19.92
N SER A 330 1.18 14.54 -20.53
CA SER A 330 2.62 14.64 -20.55
C SER A 330 3.16 15.84 -21.33
N SER A 331 2.32 16.48 -22.18
CA SER A 331 2.67 17.73 -22.87
C SER A 331 2.88 18.91 -21.91
N TYR A 332 2.37 18.79 -20.69
CA TYR A 332 2.51 19.78 -19.61
C TYR A 332 3.65 19.45 -18.62
N ASP A 333 4.36 18.35 -18.83
CA ASP A 333 5.55 17.94 -18.09
C ASP A 333 6.79 18.22 -18.96
N SER A 334 7.43 19.36 -18.73
CA SER A 334 8.60 19.78 -19.50
C SER A 334 9.86 18.94 -19.25
N ALA A 335 9.89 18.14 -18.17
CA ALA A 335 11.02 17.28 -17.82
C ALA A 335 10.79 15.80 -18.11
N LYS A 336 9.66 15.40 -18.71
CA LYS A 336 9.25 14.00 -18.92
C LYS A 336 10.29 13.12 -19.64
N ASP A 337 11.10 13.70 -20.51
CA ASP A 337 12.11 12.99 -21.30
C ASP A 337 13.49 13.02 -20.63
N LEU A 338 13.61 13.63 -19.45
CA LEU A 338 14.84 13.77 -18.68
C LEU A 338 14.90 12.80 -17.48
N THR A 339 13.97 11.88 -17.39
CA THR A 339 13.94 10.78 -16.41
C THR A 339 13.26 9.55 -17.00
N ARG A 340 13.18 8.46 -16.24
CA ARG A 340 12.61 7.18 -16.68
C ARG A 340 11.68 6.58 -15.61
N ALA A 341 10.85 5.63 -16.00
CA ALA A 341 10.05 4.89 -15.04
C ALA A 341 10.95 4.02 -14.13
N LEU A 342 10.60 3.97 -12.85
CA LEU A 342 11.25 3.11 -11.87
C LEU A 342 10.91 1.64 -12.12
N ASP A 343 11.87 0.75 -11.88
CA ASP A 343 11.71 -0.69 -12.12
C ASP A 343 10.49 -1.29 -11.42
N TYR A 344 10.13 -0.82 -10.22
CA TYR A 344 8.95 -1.27 -9.49
C TYR A 344 7.67 -1.03 -10.29
N TYR A 345 7.47 0.17 -10.76
CA TYR A 345 6.26 0.54 -11.49
C TYR A 345 6.23 -0.08 -12.89
N ILE A 346 7.40 -0.31 -13.52
CA ILE A 346 7.50 -1.10 -14.76
C ILE A 346 7.05 -2.54 -14.50
N ASN A 347 7.59 -3.19 -13.46
CA ASN A 347 7.29 -4.59 -13.13
C ASN A 347 5.82 -4.80 -12.74
N LYS A 348 5.18 -3.77 -12.20
CA LYS A 348 3.76 -3.75 -11.84
C LYS A 348 2.85 -3.28 -12.97
N ASN A 349 3.44 -2.90 -14.11
CA ASN A 349 2.74 -2.37 -15.28
C ASN A 349 1.81 -1.20 -14.92
N VAL A 350 2.29 -0.28 -14.06
CA VAL A 350 1.51 0.89 -13.65
C VAL A 350 1.33 1.84 -14.82
N THR A 351 0.09 2.15 -15.14
CA THR A 351 -0.32 3.06 -16.21
C THR A 351 -1.35 4.06 -15.70
N LEU A 352 -1.65 5.08 -16.45
CA LEU A 352 -2.72 6.03 -16.12
C LEU A 352 -4.12 5.41 -16.08
N SER A 353 -4.31 4.25 -16.72
CA SER A 353 -5.57 3.50 -16.69
C SER A 353 -5.62 2.42 -15.62
N ASP A 354 -4.46 2.00 -15.08
CA ASP A 354 -4.33 1.05 -13.98
C ASP A 354 -3.17 1.48 -13.08
N ASP A 355 -3.49 2.32 -12.11
CA ASP A 355 -2.55 2.91 -11.15
C ASP A 355 -2.69 2.34 -9.72
N SER A 356 -3.39 1.22 -9.58
CA SER A 356 -3.68 0.60 -8.27
C SER A 356 -2.43 0.36 -7.41
N GLU A 357 -1.30 0.03 -8.04
CA GLU A 357 -0.01 -0.19 -7.37
C GLU A 357 0.76 1.12 -7.07
N ALA A 358 0.31 2.26 -7.59
CA ALA A 358 0.82 3.60 -7.26
C ALA A 358 0.04 4.27 -6.13
N ILE A 359 -1.14 3.73 -5.78
CA ILE A 359 -1.95 4.25 -4.67
C ILE A 359 -1.22 3.99 -3.35
N LYS A 360 -1.02 5.04 -2.57
CA LYS A 360 -0.38 4.97 -1.25
C LYS A 360 -1.38 5.32 -0.15
N LYS A 361 -1.13 4.79 1.05
CA LYS A 361 -1.99 5.05 2.21
C LYS A 361 -1.39 6.14 3.09
N TYR A 362 -2.24 7.06 3.53
CA TYR A 362 -1.97 7.89 4.70
C TYR A 362 -2.67 7.24 5.90
N LYS A 363 -1.88 6.75 6.86
CA LYS A 363 -2.36 5.87 7.93
C LYS A 363 -3.02 4.60 7.35
N THR A 364 -4.34 4.52 7.35
CA THR A 364 -5.09 3.36 6.84
C THR A 364 -5.89 3.65 5.57
N THR A 365 -5.93 4.91 5.13
CA THR A 365 -6.79 5.37 4.03
C THR A 365 -5.98 5.62 2.77
N ASP A 366 -6.45 5.13 1.63
CA ASP A 366 -5.90 5.45 0.32
C ASP A 366 -6.01 6.96 0.08
N SER A 367 -4.89 7.59 -0.25
CA SER A 367 -4.80 9.04 -0.36
C SER A 367 -3.95 9.43 -1.57
N TRP A 368 -4.26 10.58 -2.14
CA TRP A 368 -3.43 11.17 -3.18
C TRP A 368 -2.13 11.71 -2.59
N TRP A 369 -1.06 11.80 -3.43
CA TRP A 369 0.24 12.27 -2.99
C TRP A 369 0.96 13.07 -4.06
N TRP A 370 1.85 13.97 -3.61
CA TRP A 370 2.56 14.90 -4.45
C TRP A 370 3.63 14.26 -5.32
N LEU A 371 3.75 14.76 -6.54
CA LEU A 371 4.89 14.57 -7.44
C LEU A 371 5.63 15.91 -7.59
N ARG A 372 6.92 15.86 -8.00
CA ARG A 372 7.78 17.06 -8.02
C ARG A 372 7.55 17.99 -9.22
N GLU A 373 6.90 17.52 -10.30
CA GLU A 373 6.80 18.28 -11.53
C GLU A 373 5.78 19.40 -11.43
N ALA A 374 6.22 20.65 -11.79
CA ALA A 374 5.31 21.76 -12.00
C ALA A 374 4.59 21.61 -13.34
N HIS A 375 3.33 22.02 -13.41
CA HIS A 375 2.54 21.97 -14.65
C HIS A 375 2.85 23.18 -15.54
N SER A 376 3.45 22.96 -16.71
CA SER A 376 4.01 24.03 -17.55
C SER A 376 2.99 25.03 -18.13
N SER A 377 1.69 24.75 -18.08
CA SER A 377 0.63 25.66 -18.54
C SER A 377 -0.07 26.45 -17.44
N TYR A 378 0.27 26.19 -16.17
CA TYR A 378 -0.29 26.89 -15.01
C TYR A 378 0.84 27.48 -14.17
N ASP A 379 0.54 28.50 -13.40
CA ASP A 379 1.51 29.20 -12.53
C ASP A 379 1.42 28.78 -11.05
N ASN A 380 0.55 27.83 -10.74
CA ASN A 380 0.21 27.46 -9.38
C ASN A 380 -0.06 25.96 -9.16
N VAL A 381 0.23 25.09 -10.13
CA VAL A 381 -0.18 23.68 -10.10
C VAL A 381 1.03 22.75 -10.18
N PHE A 382 1.02 21.68 -9.37
CA PHE A 382 1.95 20.53 -9.44
C PHE A 382 1.20 19.24 -9.70
N PHE A 383 1.89 18.28 -10.29
CA PHE A 383 1.34 16.94 -10.52
C PHE A 383 1.20 16.12 -9.24
N ILE A 384 0.26 15.19 -9.27
CA ILE A 384 -0.06 14.28 -8.16
C ILE A 384 -0.35 12.86 -8.68
N VAL A 385 -0.26 11.86 -7.80
CA VAL A 385 -0.92 10.57 -7.99
C VAL A 385 -2.25 10.62 -7.27
N GLN A 386 -3.32 10.25 -7.97
CA GLN A 386 -4.69 10.23 -7.44
C GLN A 386 -4.98 8.91 -6.71
N ASN A 387 -6.04 8.88 -5.90
CA ASN A 387 -6.53 7.72 -5.18
C ASN A 387 -7.91 7.22 -5.65
N ASN A 388 -8.42 7.74 -6.77
CA ASN A 388 -9.73 7.38 -7.30
C ASN A 388 -9.80 7.60 -8.83
N ASP A 389 -10.89 7.15 -9.47
CA ASP A 389 -11.13 7.19 -10.93
C ASP A 389 -11.27 8.60 -11.55
N TYR A 390 -11.18 9.67 -10.76
CA TYR A 390 -11.20 11.04 -11.27
C TYR A 390 -9.81 11.48 -11.73
N ARG A 391 -9.64 11.68 -13.03
CA ARG A 391 -8.37 12.04 -13.67
C ARG A 391 -7.95 13.51 -13.45
N TYR A 392 -7.85 13.94 -12.20
CA TYR A 392 -7.15 15.17 -11.89
C TYR A 392 -5.71 14.82 -11.51
N LEU A 393 -4.80 14.86 -12.47
CA LEU A 393 -3.38 14.50 -12.26
C LEU A 393 -2.57 15.65 -11.69
N SER A 394 -3.19 16.76 -11.33
CA SER A 394 -2.53 17.94 -10.78
C SER A 394 -3.46 18.76 -9.89
N THR A 395 -2.90 19.50 -8.95
CA THR A 395 -3.64 20.36 -8.03
C THR A 395 -2.84 21.59 -7.62
N ASN A 396 -3.52 22.59 -7.00
CA ASN A 396 -2.92 23.84 -6.57
C ASN A 396 -1.86 23.62 -5.49
N ALA A 397 -0.75 24.36 -5.59
CA ALA A 397 0.43 24.21 -4.74
C ALA A 397 0.18 24.41 -3.24
N ASN A 398 -0.82 25.23 -2.87
CA ASN A 398 -1.17 25.54 -1.49
C ASN A 398 -2.12 24.52 -0.83
N ILE A 399 -2.49 23.45 -1.52
CA ILE A 399 -3.32 22.38 -0.95
C ILE A 399 -2.44 21.40 -0.19
N SER A 400 -2.92 20.93 0.98
CA SER A 400 -2.20 19.91 1.76
C SER A 400 -2.42 18.51 1.18
N GLY A 401 -1.36 17.86 0.79
CA GLY A 401 -1.37 16.53 0.16
C GLY A 401 -0.33 15.57 0.71
N GLY A 402 -0.42 14.31 0.33
CA GLY A 402 0.46 13.25 0.81
C GLY A 402 1.92 13.48 0.45
N VAL A 403 2.82 13.22 1.41
CA VAL A 403 4.28 13.31 1.25
C VAL A 403 4.87 11.90 1.27
N SER A 404 5.46 11.49 0.15
CA SER A 404 6.06 10.17 -0.02
C SER A 404 7.32 10.27 -0.88
N PRO A 405 8.48 10.64 -0.29
CA PRO A 405 9.71 10.85 -1.01
C PRO A 405 10.44 9.54 -1.36
N ALA A 406 11.47 9.69 -2.18
CA ALA A 406 12.45 8.67 -2.51
C ALA A 406 13.86 9.19 -2.26
N PHE A 407 14.85 8.29 -2.28
CA PHE A 407 16.26 8.58 -2.13
C PHE A 407 17.12 7.48 -2.75
N ARG A 408 18.42 7.78 -2.96
CA ARG A 408 19.40 6.79 -3.43
C ARG A 408 20.36 6.39 -2.32
N LEU A 409 20.73 5.12 -2.32
CA LEU A 409 21.83 4.58 -1.52
C LEU A 409 23.05 4.30 -2.39
N GLY A 410 24.22 4.49 -1.81
CA GLY A 410 25.50 4.20 -2.47
C GLY A 410 26.71 4.51 -1.62
#